data_e85942c1fe719af789cfb6cbb70fc4dc
#
_entry.id   e85942c1fe719af789cfb6cbb70fc4dc
#
_cell.length_a   1.000
_cell.length_b   1.000
_cell.length_c   1.000
_cell.angle_alpha   90.00
_cell.angle_beta   90.00
_cell.angle_gamma   90.00
#
_symmetry.space_group_name_H-M   'P 1'
#
loop_
_entity.id
_entity.type
_entity.pdbx_description
1 polymer ?
#
loop_
_entity_poly.entity_id
_entity_poly.type
_entity_poly.pdbx_seq_one_letter_code
_entity_poly.pdbx_strand_id
1 'polypeptide(L)'
;DQDLPNNLQPLLPIHTLDKTWLWCETWCSHNWLPQAKTIDLCSNPKTKEPKLDRARRQIPEWTELDNEVAAFAESLRSPSYSTPHDEL
;
A
#
# COMPACT_ATOMS: atom_id res chain seq x y z
N ASP A 1 5.60 15.53 -4.92
CA ASP A 1 7.01 15.72 -4.71
C ASP A 1 7.32 15.98 -3.24
N GLN A 2 8.25 15.21 -2.70
CA GLN A 2 8.57 15.23 -1.26
C GLN A 2 9.42 16.45 -0.89
N ASP A 3 10.17 16.99 -1.82
CA ASP A 3 11.10 18.10 -1.52
C ASP A 3 10.38 19.40 -1.25
N LEU A 4 9.27 19.66 -1.94
CA LEU A 4 8.54 20.90 -1.76
C LEU A 4 7.98 21.06 -0.34
N PRO A 5 7.28 20.08 0.24
CA PRO A 5 6.85 20.19 1.64
C PRO A 5 8.02 20.34 2.61
N ASN A 6 9.11 19.62 2.39
CA ASN A 6 10.27 19.72 3.27
C ASN A 6 10.90 21.09 3.22
N ASN A 7 10.99 21.70 2.04
CA ASN A 7 11.56 23.04 1.90
C ASN A 7 10.67 24.12 2.49
N LEU A 8 9.35 23.89 2.55
CA LEU A 8 8.41 24.85 3.10
C LEU A 8 8.20 24.71 4.60
N GLN A 9 8.78 23.69 5.22
CA GLN A 9 8.60 23.41 6.64
C GLN A 9 8.88 24.62 7.55
N PRO A 10 9.95 25.41 7.32
CA PRO A 10 10.20 26.59 8.16
C PRO A 10 9.17 27.70 8.00
N LEU A 11 8.42 27.72 6.90
CA LEU A 11 7.47 28.78 6.59
C LEU A 11 6.02 28.40 6.88
N LEU A 12 5.72 27.10 6.88
CA LEU A 12 4.35 26.58 7.06
C LEU A 12 4.32 25.64 8.24
N PRO A 13 3.30 25.75 9.12
CA PRO A 13 3.15 24.79 10.20
C PRO A 13 2.81 23.42 9.63
N ILE A 14 3.63 22.41 9.95
CA ILE A 14 3.42 21.04 9.55
C ILE A 14 3.33 20.19 10.82
N HIS A 15 2.20 19.51 10.98
CA HIS A 15 1.99 18.63 12.11
C HIS A 15 2.69 17.30 11.89
N THR A 16 3.47 16.85 12.87
CA THR A 16 4.14 15.55 12.82
C THR A 16 3.21 14.50 13.41
N LEU A 17 2.85 13.51 12.61
CA LEU A 17 2.04 12.39 13.07
C LEU A 17 2.87 11.43 13.91
N ASP A 18 2.19 10.68 14.77
CA ASP A 18 2.83 9.61 15.52
C ASP A 18 3.43 8.57 14.55
N LYS A 19 4.52 7.91 14.98
CA LYS A 19 5.23 6.94 14.13
C LYS A 19 4.35 5.77 13.70
N THR A 20 3.29 5.48 14.43
CA THR A 20 2.37 4.39 14.07
C THR A 20 1.60 4.63 12.77
N TRP A 21 1.58 5.86 12.29
CA TRP A 21 0.91 6.18 11.04
C TRP A 21 1.68 5.75 9.79
N LEU A 22 2.98 5.45 9.93
CA LEU A 22 3.77 5.01 8.80
C LEU A 22 4.87 4.06 9.25
N TRP A 23 4.85 2.86 8.69
CA TRP A 23 5.91 1.88 8.92
C TRP A 23 6.56 1.52 7.59
N CYS A 24 7.88 1.46 7.55
CA CYS A 24 8.64 1.07 6.38
C CYS A 24 9.74 0.10 6.81
N GLU A 25 9.79 -1.07 6.21
CA GLU A 25 10.77 -2.12 6.57
C GLU A 25 12.21 -1.61 6.51
N THR A 26 12.53 -0.75 5.56
CA THR A 26 13.89 -0.26 5.35
C THR A 26 14.41 0.55 6.54
N TRP A 27 13.54 1.34 7.19
CA TRP A 27 13.97 2.32 8.18
C TRP A 27 13.37 2.13 9.57
N CYS A 28 12.38 1.27 9.72
CA CYS A 28 11.61 1.17 10.95
C CYS A 28 11.85 -0.15 11.66
N SER A 29 11.76 -0.13 13.01
CA SER A 29 11.88 -1.32 13.82
C SER A 29 10.67 -2.23 13.70
N HIS A 30 10.87 -3.53 13.66
CA HIS A 30 9.79 -4.51 13.66
C HIS A 30 9.01 -4.54 14.98
N ASN A 31 9.57 -3.97 16.04
CA ASN A 31 8.96 -4.03 17.37
C ASN A 31 7.58 -3.39 17.42
N TRP A 32 7.33 -2.35 16.60
CA TRP A 32 6.04 -1.67 16.61
C TRP A 32 5.23 -1.89 15.33
N LEU A 33 5.68 -2.81 14.47
CA LEU A 33 4.90 -3.18 13.27
C LEU A 33 3.45 -3.55 13.59
N PRO A 34 3.16 -4.31 14.66
CA PRO A 34 1.77 -4.65 14.97
C PRO A 34 0.86 -3.45 15.24
N GLN A 35 1.42 -2.31 15.66
CA GLN A 35 0.64 -1.10 15.89
C GLN A 35 0.56 -0.19 14.66
N ALA A 36 1.25 -0.53 13.58
CA ALA A 36 1.28 0.32 12.39
C ALA A 36 -0.10 0.41 11.74
N LYS A 37 -0.49 1.63 11.40
CA LYS A 37 -1.75 1.90 10.71
C LYS A 37 -1.60 1.87 9.21
N THR A 38 -0.41 2.17 8.71
CA THR A 38 -0.08 2.05 7.29
C THR A 38 1.32 1.48 7.13
N ILE A 39 1.55 0.84 6.00
CA ILE A 39 2.85 0.25 5.66
C ILE A 39 3.27 0.80 4.31
N ASP A 40 4.49 1.36 4.26
CA ASP A 40 5.09 1.87 3.04
C ASP A 40 6.12 0.87 2.52
N LEU A 41 5.97 0.45 1.29
CA LEU A 41 6.90 -0.47 0.65
C LEU A 41 7.94 0.33 -0.13
N CYS A 42 8.72 1.14 0.59
CA CYS A 42 9.77 1.93 -0.01
C CYS A 42 10.91 1.04 -0.52
N SER A 43 11.67 1.55 -1.49
CA SER A 43 12.79 0.82 -2.06
C SER A 43 13.87 0.60 -1.00
N ASN A 44 14.42 -0.62 -0.95
CA ASN A 44 15.53 -0.95 -0.06
C ASN A 44 16.82 -1.05 -0.90
N PRO A 45 17.80 -0.15 -0.69
CA PRO A 45 19.03 -0.18 -1.48
C PRO A 45 19.88 -1.42 -1.22
N LYS A 46 19.68 -2.11 -0.10
CA LYS A 46 20.45 -3.30 0.26
C LYS A 46 19.89 -4.57 -0.36
N THR A 47 18.65 -4.56 -0.79
CA THR A 47 18.01 -5.69 -1.44
C THR A 47 17.37 -5.19 -2.71
N LYS A 48 17.19 -6.09 -3.67
CA LYS A 48 16.50 -5.77 -4.93
C LYS A 48 15.18 -6.52 -5.02
N GLU A 49 14.59 -6.80 -3.88
CA GLU A 49 13.32 -7.52 -3.83
C GLU A 49 12.23 -6.69 -4.52
N PRO A 50 11.49 -7.27 -5.49
CA PRO A 50 10.37 -6.57 -6.11
C PRO A 50 9.31 -6.17 -5.08
N LYS A 51 8.66 -5.03 -5.31
CA LYS A 51 7.66 -4.52 -4.36
C LYS A 51 6.49 -5.48 -4.15
N LEU A 52 6.05 -6.15 -5.21
CA LEU A 52 4.94 -7.10 -5.09
C LEU A 52 5.31 -8.30 -4.22
N ASP A 53 6.54 -8.78 -4.35
CA ASP A 53 7.02 -9.89 -3.51
C ASP A 53 7.10 -9.46 -2.06
N ARG A 54 7.56 -8.25 -1.80
CA ARG A 54 7.61 -7.71 -0.45
C ARG A 54 6.20 -7.52 0.12
N ALA A 55 5.27 -7.05 -0.69
CA ALA A 55 3.89 -6.89 -0.25
C ALA A 55 3.30 -8.23 0.20
N ARG A 56 3.51 -9.29 -0.57
CA ARG A 56 3.03 -10.63 -0.21
C ARG A 56 3.65 -11.14 1.07
N ARG A 57 4.94 -10.85 1.28
CA ARG A 57 5.67 -11.31 2.45
C ARG A 57 5.31 -10.53 3.71
N GLN A 58 5.21 -9.21 3.61
CA GLN A 58 4.99 -8.34 4.78
C GLN A 58 3.53 -8.17 5.15
N ILE A 59 2.64 -8.27 4.18
CA ILE A 59 1.23 -7.97 4.37
C ILE A 59 0.40 -9.15 3.84
N PRO A 60 0.17 -10.18 4.67
CA PRO A 60 -0.61 -11.34 4.21
C PRO A 60 -1.99 -10.97 3.68
N GLU A 61 -2.62 -9.97 4.29
CA GLU A 61 -3.94 -9.49 3.88
C GLU A 61 -3.95 -8.95 2.46
N TRP A 62 -2.79 -8.44 1.99
CA TRP A 62 -2.67 -7.92 0.64
C TRP A 62 -2.96 -9.00 -0.40
N THR A 63 -2.43 -10.21 -0.18
CA THR A 63 -2.65 -11.33 -1.10
C THR A 63 -4.13 -11.70 -1.17
N GLU A 64 -4.80 -11.73 -0.03
CA GLU A 64 -6.24 -12.03 0.02
C GLU A 64 -7.05 -10.99 -0.74
N LEU A 65 -6.75 -9.71 -0.54
CA LEU A 65 -7.44 -8.62 -1.22
C LEU A 65 -7.15 -8.63 -2.72
N ASP A 66 -5.90 -8.90 -3.10
CA ASP A 66 -5.52 -8.99 -4.51
C ASP A 66 -6.26 -10.12 -5.20
N ASN A 67 -6.37 -11.28 -4.57
CA ASN A 67 -7.11 -12.42 -5.11
C ASN A 67 -8.60 -12.10 -5.24
N GLU A 68 -9.16 -11.39 -4.28
CA GLU A 68 -10.57 -10.99 -4.32
C GLU A 68 -10.82 -10.06 -5.50
N VAL A 69 -9.94 -9.08 -5.71
CA VAL A 69 -10.06 -8.16 -6.85
C VAL A 69 -9.90 -8.90 -8.16
N ALA A 70 -8.95 -9.83 -8.24
CA ALA A 70 -8.73 -10.62 -9.45
C ALA A 70 -9.95 -11.47 -9.80
N ALA A 71 -10.56 -12.10 -8.80
CA ALA A 71 -11.77 -12.89 -9.00
C ALA A 71 -12.94 -12.00 -9.46
N PHE A 72 -13.07 -10.82 -8.87
CA PHE A 72 -14.09 -9.87 -9.29
C PHE A 72 -13.89 -9.42 -10.74
N ALA A 73 -12.66 -9.07 -11.10
CA ALA A 73 -12.34 -8.66 -12.46
C ALA A 73 -12.64 -9.78 -13.46
N GLU A 74 -12.32 -11.02 -13.10
CA GLU A 74 -12.60 -12.17 -13.96
C GLU A 74 -14.10 -12.38 -14.13
N SER A 75 -14.90 -12.16 -13.08
CA SER A 75 -16.35 -12.27 -13.17
C SER A 75 -16.93 -11.24 -14.14
N LEU A 76 -16.33 -10.07 -14.26
CA LEU A 76 -16.77 -9.04 -15.19
C LEU A 76 -16.45 -9.41 -16.64
N ARG A 77 -15.45 -10.23 -16.88
CA ARG A 77 -15.09 -10.70 -18.22
C ARG A 77 -15.90 -11.92 -18.65
N SER A 78 -16.58 -12.54 -17.74
CA SER A 78 -17.38 -13.72 -18.04
C SER A 78 -18.55 -13.35 -18.93
N PRO A 79 -18.85 -14.13 -19.98
CA PRO A 79 -20.02 -13.85 -20.83
C PRO A 79 -21.33 -13.81 -20.07
N SER A 80 -21.45 -14.54 -18.96
CA SER A 80 -22.68 -14.54 -18.16
C SER A 80 -22.92 -13.23 -17.44
N TYR A 81 -21.96 -12.34 -17.39
CA TYR A 81 -22.08 -11.06 -16.68
C TYR A 81 -22.55 -9.91 -17.58
N SER A 82 -22.75 -10.13 -18.84
CA SER A 82 -23.13 -9.04 -19.76
C SER A 82 -24.53 -8.49 -19.53
N THR A 83 -25.42 -9.27 -18.95
CA THR A 83 -26.84 -8.95 -18.82
C THR A 83 -27.16 -7.66 -18.07
N PRO A 84 -26.53 -7.35 -16.93
CA PRO A 84 -26.90 -6.15 -16.17
C PRO A 84 -26.71 -4.85 -16.93
N HIS A 85 -25.76 -4.82 -17.86
CA HIS A 85 -25.51 -3.62 -18.63
C HIS A 85 -26.60 -3.35 -19.64
N ASP A 86 -27.23 -4.37 -20.12
CA ASP A 86 -28.27 -4.25 -21.14
C ASP A 86 -29.55 -3.64 -20.55
N GLU A 87 -29.71 -3.70 -19.25
CA GLU A 87 -30.87 -3.18 -18.56
C GLU A 87 -30.78 -1.67 -18.30
N LEU A 88 -29.61 -1.13 -18.47
CA LEU A 88 -29.40 0.29 -18.24
C LEU A 88 -29.70 1.10 -19.49
#